data_65843f07aca1938d1bb572b9f9e19ce8
#
_entry.id   65843f07aca1938d1bb572b9f9e19ce8
#
_cell.length_a   1.000
_cell.length_b   1.000
_cell.length_c   1.000
_cell.angle_alpha   90.00
_cell.angle_beta   90.00
_cell.angle_gamma   90.00
#
_symmetry.space_group_name_H-M   'P 1'
#
loop_
_entity.id
_entity.type
_entity.pdbx_description
1 polymer ?
#
loop_
_entity_poly.entity_id
_entity_poly.type
_entity_poly.pdbx_seq_one_letter_code
_entity_poly.pdbx_strand_id
1 'polypeptide(L)'
;MNTRLDRTRLNIGAYILQPYARTEEHIKGIKECGIDMIIDLDYDKKALDLFYKYGLGAIVRDVAPHWWGGSGKSGQFHKYCPLEVYDKIAARYNDHPAVWGISIGDEPSALDIPHYGKVIDKVNTLFPTAFPYLNLYPNYATVAQNTEDETVSQLGTKTYSEYIDVYCKYVPADYISYDYYVYATKNLGGCLENFKIVSEAARKYGKRFMYIPQVNSQNPAEIVTVNQMRFQAFSSMSFGAEDITWGCYTAGWWHHNILDEKGYKTEQYDKVKLVNHEIRTLAEDYMKYRNTNTHLIGFSQEIAEKSGMGTCDALSNGYFTELHAKDSRALIVGEMISRNGKDEKALFITVADDYLDTNNTSTKLVFKSPRSITAIGKDGKVCVEFDGENYNMDVRSNEGYLIIAK
;
A
#
# COMPACT_ATOMS: atom_id res chain seq x y z
N MET A 1 6.02 -13.19 14.82
CA MET A 1 5.65 -14.41 14.07
C MET A 1 6.78 -14.72 13.09
N ASN A 2 7.10 -16.00 12.90
CA ASN A 2 8.15 -16.40 11.94
C ASN A 2 7.49 -16.78 10.60
N THR A 3 6.84 -15.82 9.95
CA THR A 3 6.14 -16.03 8.68
C THR A 3 7.13 -16.09 7.52
N ARG A 4 6.74 -16.76 6.42
CA ARG A 4 7.54 -16.81 5.19
C ARG A 4 7.60 -15.46 4.46
N LEU A 5 6.66 -14.56 4.72
CA LEU A 5 6.71 -13.19 4.23
C LEU A 5 7.83 -12.43 4.96
N ASP A 6 8.82 -11.98 4.20
CA ASP A 6 9.93 -11.21 4.77
C ASP A 6 9.47 -9.80 5.18
N ARG A 7 9.44 -9.56 6.48
CA ARG A 7 9.00 -8.31 7.09
C ARG A 7 10.10 -7.28 7.25
N THR A 8 11.34 -7.62 6.89
CA THR A 8 12.49 -6.71 7.00
C THR A 8 12.66 -5.83 5.76
N ARG A 9 11.93 -6.12 4.69
CA ARG A 9 11.97 -5.40 3.43
C ARG A 9 10.58 -4.86 3.03
N LEU A 10 10.56 -3.94 2.08
CA LEU A 10 9.35 -3.55 1.37
C LEU A 10 8.96 -4.68 0.41
N ASN A 11 7.74 -5.18 0.51
CA ASN A 11 7.23 -6.21 -0.38
C ASN A 11 6.36 -5.60 -1.48
N ILE A 12 6.46 -6.18 -2.67
CA ILE A 12 5.62 -5.79 -3.81
C ILE A 12 4.74 -6.98 -4.16
N GLY A 13 3.43 -6.76 -4.08
CA GLY A 13 2.42 -7.75 -4.43
C GLY A 13 1.63 -7.36 -5.69
N ALA A 14 0.79 -8.29 -6.14
CA ALA A 14 -0.32 -8.00 -7.05
C ALA A 14 -1.52 -8.89 -6.74
N TYR A 15 -2.71 -8.42 -7.08
CA TYR A 15 -3.97 -9.12 -6.81
C TYR A 15 -4.37 -9.99 -7.98
N ILE A 16 -4.85 -11.19 -7.67
CA ILE A 16 -5.50 -12.17 -8.55
C ILE A 16 -4.58 -12.74 -9.64
N LEU A 17 -4.50 -14.07 -9.68
CA LEU A 17 -3.93 -14.81 -10.79
C LEU A 17 -4.94 -15.84 -11.29
N GLN A 18 -5.58 -15.53 -12.40
CA GLN A 18 -6.58 -16.38 -13.03
C GLN A 18 -5.96 -17.70 -13.54
N PRO A 19 -6.73 -18.80 -13.66
CA PRO A 19 -6.21 -20.09 -14.10
C PRO A 19 -5.47 -20.08 -15.44
N TYR A 20 -5.93 -19.26 -16.39
CA TYR A 20 -5.29 -19.16 -17.72
C TYR A 20 -3.86 -18.56 -17.66
N ALA A 21 -3.50 -17.87 -16.58
CA ALA A 21 -2.20 -17.25 -16.38
C ALA A 21 -1.33 -18.01 -15.34
N ARG A 22 -1.59 -19.30 -15.08
CA ARG A 22 -0.82 -20.11 -14.12
C ARG A 22 0.22 -21.00 -14.80
N THR A 23 0.70 -20.64 -15.99
CA THR A 23 1.77 -21.33 -16.68
C THR A 23 3.15 -20.87 -16.20
N GLU A 24 4.18 -21.66 -16.50
CA GLU A 24 5.56 -21.30 -16.12
C GLU A 24 6.00 -19.96 -16.71
N GLU A 25 5.63 -19.66 -17.95
CA GLU A 25 5.94 -18.38 -18.61
C GLU A 25 5.33 -17.19 -17.84
N HIS A 26 4.06 -17.29 -17.44
CA HIS A 26 3.39 -16.24 -16.68
C HIS A 26 4.00 -16.03 -15.30
N ILE A 27 4.31 -17.14 -14.61
CA ILE A 27 4.89 -17.05 -13.25
C ILE A 27 6.32 -16.48 -13.31
N LYS A 28 7.10 -16.85 -14.32
CA LYS A 28 8.38 -16.18 -14.60
C LYS A 28 8.19 -14.68 -14.89
N GLY A 29 7.15 -14.32 -15.65
CA GLY A 29 6.78 -12.94 -15.92
C GLY A 29 6.44 -12.14 -14.64
N ILE A 30 5.78 -12.75 -13.65
CA ILE A 30 5.55 -12.12 -12.32
C ILE A 30 6.89 -11.73 -11.68
N LYS A 31 7.85 -12.66 -11.67
CA LYS A 31 9.20 -12.40 -11.12
C LYS A 31 9.93 -11.30 -11.88
N GLU A 32 9.89 -11.34 -13.20
CA GLU A 32 10.52 -10.34 -14.07
C GLU A 32 9.88 -8.94 -13.93
N CYS A 33 8.60 -8.88 -13.56
CA CYS A 33 7.89 -7.64 -13.24
C CYS A 33 8.30 -7.04 -11.89
N GLY A 34 9.15 -7.74 -11.11
CA GLY A 34 9.59 -7.29 -9.78
C GLY A 34 8.57 -7.52 -8.66
N ILE A 35 7.57 -8.36 -8.89
CA ILE A 35 6.55 -8.75 -7.91
C ILE A 35 7.09 -9.91 -7.07
N ASP A 36 6.85 -9.89 -5.77
CA ASP A 36 7.27 -10.92 -4.80
C ASP A 36 6.17 -11.95 -4.54
N MET A 37 4.92 -11.50 -4.57
CA MET A 37 3.79 -12.34 -4.19
C MET A 37 2.52 -12.01 -4.97
N ILE A 38 1.66 -13.01 -5.11
CA ILE A 38 0.29 -12.83 -5.59
C ILE A 38 -0.66 -13.02 -4.41
N ILE A 39 -1.59 -12.10 -4.25
CA ILE A 39 -2.67 -12.17 -3.28
C ILE A 39 -3.92 -12.71 -3.99
N ASP A 40 -4.69 -13.49 -3.26
CA ASP A 40 -5.96 -14.05 -3.74
C ASP A 40 -5.80 -15.08 -4.88
N LEU A 41 -4.84 -16.00 -4.68
CA LEU A 41 -4.65 -17.16 -5.54
C LEU A 41 -5.46 -18.35 -5.02
N ASP A 42 -6.37 -18.92 -5.84
CA ASP A 42 -6.97 -20.20 -5.53
C ASP A 42 -5.90 -21.30 -5.42
N TYR A 43 -6.12 -22.29 -4.54
CA TYR A 43 -5.16 -23.36 -4.39
C TYR A 43 -4.95 -24.13 -5.71
N ASP A 44 -3.72 -24.08 -6.19
CA ASP A 44 -3.27 -24.84 -7.33
C ASP A 44 -1.84 -25.33 -7.08
N LYS A 45 -1.70 -26.63 -6.76
CA LYS A 45 -0.40 -27.20 -6.42
C LYS A 45 0.64 -26.99 -7.53
N LYS A 46 0.25 -27.11 -8.81
CA LYS A 46 1.18 -26.93 -9.92
C LYS A 46 1.67 -25.48 -10.00
N ALA A 47 0.78 -24.52 -9.84
CA ALA A 47 1.15 -23.11 -9.77
C ALA A 47 2.06 -22.84 -8.56
N LEU A 48 1.73 -23.38 -7.38
CA LEU A 48 2.55 -23.22 -6.18
C LEU A 48 3.96 -23.82 -6.33
N ASP A 49 4.10 -24.99 -6.95
CA ASP A 49 5.42 -25.58 -7.29
C ASP A 49 6.26 -24.61 -8.15
N LEU A 50 5.64 -23.95 -9.13
CA LEU A 50 6.31 -22.93 -9.96
C LEU A 50 6.61 -21.65 -9.15
N PHE A 51 5.71 -21.20 -8.29
CA PHE A 51 5.98 -20.07 -7.40
C PHE A 51 7.22 -20.34 -6.54
N TYR A 52 7.30 -21.53 -5.95
CA TYR A 52 8.48 -21.93 -5.17
C TYR A 52 9.75 -21.96 -6.02
N LYS A 53 9.69 -22.52 -7.22
CA LYS A 53 10.81 -22.57 -8.17
C LYS A 53 11.38 -21.17 -8.48
N TYR A 54 10.51 -20.16 -8.60
CA TYR A 54 10.92 -18.79 -8.92
C TYR A 54 11.10 -17.88 -7.70
N GLY A 55 11.00 -18.42 -6.48
CA GLY A 55 11.13 -17.67 -5.22
C GLY A 55 10.04 -16.62 -5.04
N LEU A 56 8.81 -16.96 -5.42
CA LEU A 56 7.61 -16.16 -5.25
C LEU A 56 6.74 -16.72 -4.13
N GLY A 57 5.93 -15.86 -3.53
CA GLY A 57 4.92 -16.21 -2.54
C GLY A 57 3.50 -16.14 -3.08
N ALA A 58 2.63 -16.96 -2.51
CA ALA A 58 1.20 -16.89 -2.73
C ALA A 58 0.47 -16.68 -1.40
N ILE A 59 -0.43 -15.70 -1.38
CA ILE A 59 -1.46 -15.56 -0.35
C ILE A 59 -2.68 -16.28 -0.91
N VAL A 60 -2.89 -17.53 -0.44
CA VAL A 60 -3.91 -18.39 -1.04
C VAL A 60 -5.28 -18.09 -0.47
N ARG A 61 -6.26 -18.09 -1.37
CA ARG A 61 -7.67 -18.13 -1.04
C ARG A 61 -8.15 -19.56 -1.22
N ASP A 62 -8.70 -20.17 -0.20
CA ASP A 62 -9.51 -21.35 -0.39
C ASP A 62 -10.92 -21.06 0.08
N VAL A 63 -11.72 -21.92 -0.28
CA VAL A 63 -13.11 -22.28 -0.01
C VAL A 63 -13.71 -21.87 1.34
N ALA A 64 -12.95 -21.33 2.29
CA ALA A 64 -13.55 -20.50 3.32
C ALA A 64 -14.35 -19.43 2.59
N PRO A 65 -15.63 -19.26 2.90
CA PRO A 65 -16.45 -18.33 2.16
C PRO A 65 -15.69 -17.00 2.11
N HIS A 66 -15.23 -16.66 0.92
CA HIS A 66 -14.59 -15.39 0.69
C HIS A 66 -15.66 -14.33 0.89
N TRP A 67 -15.69 -13.79 2.10
CA TRP A 67 -16.70 -12.85 2.52
C TRP A 67 -16.28 -11.47 2.07
N TRP A 68 -17.05 -10.91 1.19
CA TRP A 68 -16.96 -9.49 0.87
C TRP A 68 -18.04 -8.73 1.66
N GLY A 69 -17.62 -7.77 2.47
CA GLY A 69 -18.50 -7.02 3.35
C GLY A 69 -19.59 -6.24 2.60
N GLY A 70 -19.35 -5.85 1.34
CA GLY A 70 -20.34 -5.20 0.47
C GLY A 70 -21.55 -6.05 0.07
N SER A 71 -21.61 -7.33 0.47
CA SER A 71 -22.73 -8.23 0.14
C SER A 71 -24.03 -7.94 0.90
N GLY A 72 -24.08 -6.92 1.77
CA GLY A 72 -25.24 -6.56 2.56
C GLY A 72 -25.57 -7.52 3.72
N LYS A 73 -24.61 -8.35 4.13
CA LYS A 73 -24.78 -9.35 5.19
C LYS A 73 -23.88 -9.09 6.41
N SER A 74 -23.63 -7.83 6.71
CA SER A 74 -22.77 -7.39 7.82
C SER A 74 -23.21 -8.02 9.15
N GLY A 75 -22.22 -8.36 9.98
CA GLY A 75 -22.41 -8.99 11.28
C GLY A 75 -22.73 -10.50 11.23
N GLN A 76 -22.75 -11.12 10.06
CA GLN A 76 -23.13 -12.53 9.89
C GLN A 76 -21.97 -13.45 9.49
N PHE A 77 -20.77 -12.95 9.34
CA PHE A 77 -19.62 -13.73 8.88
C PHE A 77 -19.38 -14.98 9.75
N HIS A 78 -19.56 -14.89 11.05
CA HIS A 78 -19.42 -16.02 11.98
C HIS A 78 -20.33 -17.20 11.66
N LYS A 79 -21.48 -16.99 11.00
CA LYS A 79 -22.41 -18.04 10.59
C LYS A 79 -21.94 -18.75 9.32
N TYR A 80 -21.31 -18.03 8.42
CA TYR A 80 -20.88 -18.55 7.12
C TYR A 80 -19.46 -19.11 7.16
N CYS A 81 -18.62 -18.62 8.07
CA CYS A 81 -17.25 -19.05 8.24
C CYS A 81 -16.97 -19.42 9.71
N PRO A 82 -17.47 -20.55 10.19
CA PRO A 82 -17.13 -21.05 11.52
C PRO A 82 -15.64 -21.45 11.57
N LEU A 83 -15.03 -21.38 12.75
CA LEU A 83 -13.58 -21.58 12.91
C LEU A 83 -13.08 -22.96 12.47
N GLU A 84 -13.95 -23.98 12.53
CA GLU A 84 -13.66 -25.37 12.17
C GLU A 84 -13.35 -25.58 10.67
N VAL A 85 -13.75 -24.61 9.82
CA VAL A 85 -13.42 -24.62 8.39
C VAL A 85 -11.90 -24.62 8.19
N TYR A 86 -11.18 -23.88 9.02
CA TYR A 86 -9.72 -23.73 8.91
C TYR A 86 -8.95 -25.00 9.28
N ASP A 87 -9.50 -25.90 10.10
CA ASP A 87 -8.88 -27.21 10.39
C ASP A 87 -8.75 -28.06 9.11
N LYS A 88 -9.75 -27.98 8.22
CA LYS A 88 -9.74 -28.66 6.92
C LYS A 88 -8.75 -28.03 5.95
N ILE A 89 -8.62 -26.71 5.97
CA ILE A 89 -7.67 -25.97 5.13
C ILE A 89 -6.24 -26.29 5.56
N ALA A 90 -5.96 -26.36 6.85
CA ALA A 90 -4.63 -26.65 7.37
C ALA A 90 -4.09 -28.01 6.89
N ALA A 91 -4.93 -29.04 6.89
CA ALA A 91 -4.54 -30.36 6.39
C ALA A 91 -4.15 -30.36 4.90
N ARG A 92 -4.55 -29.34 4.15
CA ARG A 92 -4.36 -29.24 2.70
C ARG A 92 -3.14 -28.43 2.29
N TYR A 93 -2.78 -27.35 3.03
CA TYR A 93 -1.77 -26.36 2.59
C TYR A 93 -0.57 -26.25 3.47
N ASN A 94 -0.60 -26.74 4.70
CA ASN A 94 0.34 -26.37 5.75
C ASN A 94 1.82 -26.56 5.38
N ASP A 95 2.13 -27.41 4.41
CA ASP A 95 3.50 -27.81 4.08
C ASP A 95 4.06 -27.12 2.86
N HIS A 96 3.24 -26.41 2.04
CA HIS A 96 3.72 -25.91 0.78
C HIS A 96 4.56 -24.61 0.95
N PRO A 97 5.86 -24.61 0.60
CA PRO A 97 6.77 -23.48 0.90
C PRO A 97 6.45 -22.18 0.18
N ALA A 98 5.70 -22.24 -0.95
CA ALA A 98 5.24 -21.04 -1.66
C ALA A 98 3.96 -20.43 -1.04
N VAL A 99 3.29 -21.10 -0.10
CA VAL A 99 2.18 -20.49 0.64
C VAL A 99 2.75 -19.58 1.70
N TRP A 100 2.80 -18.29 1.40
CA TRP A 100 3.27 -17.27 2.33
C TRP A 100 2.17 -16.74 3.23
N GLY A 101 0.90 -16.85 2.81
CA GLY A 101 -0.24 -16.43 3.60
C GLY A 101 -1.55 -17.08 3.20
N ILE A 102 -2.56 -16.82 4.02
CA ILE A 102 -3.95 -17.23 3.82
C ILE A 102 -4.81 -15.96 3.73
N SER A 103 -5.51 -15.77 2.63
CA SER A 103 -6.53 -14.73 2.48
C SER A 103 -7.78 -15.17 3.22
N ILE A 104 -8.22 -14.37 4.18
CA ILE A 104 -9.33 -14.72 5.08
C ILE A 104 -10.58 -13.91 4.83
N GLY A 105 -10.50 -12.89 3.97
CA GLY A 105 -11.64 -12.03 3.61
C GLY A 105 -11.21 -10.73 2.96
N ASP A 106 -12.21 -9.96 2.58
CA ASP A 106 -12.07 -8.68 1.90
C ASP A 106 -13.16 -7.71 2.37
N GLU A 107 -12.76 -6.48 2.69
CA GLU A 107 -13.64 -5.37 3.05
C GLU A 107 -14.74 -5.73 4.08
N PRO A 108 -14.38 -6.25 5.28
CA PRO A 108 -15.38 -6.61 6.29
C PRO A 108 -16.01 -5.39 6.92
N SER A 109 -17.28 -5.47 7.29
CA SER A 109 -17.88 -4.53 8.23
C SER A 109 -17.23 -4.62 9.61
N ALA A 110 -17.18 -3.52 10.35
CA ALA A 110 -16.75 -3.50 11.75
C ALA A 110 -17.53 -4.49 12.63
N LEU A 111 -18.76 -4.82 12.27
CA LEU A 111 -19.59 -5.81 12.97
C LEU A 111 -19.02 -7.24 12.87
N ASP A 112 -18.27 -7.53 11.82
CA ASP A 112 -17.65 -8.85 11.58
C ASP A 112 -16.18 -8.90 12.08
N ILE A 113 -15.51 -7.78 12.26
CA ILE A 113 -14.11 -7.70 12.67
C ILE A 113 -13.80 -8.48 13.95
N PRO A 114 -14.64 -8.50 15.00
CA PRO A 114 -14.37 -9.33 16.18
C PRO A 114 -14.29 -10.83 15.88
N HIS A 115 -15.03 -11.32 14.88
CA HIS A 115 -14.91 -12.71 14.44
C HIS A 115 -13.66 -12.94 13.60
N TYR A 116 -13.29 -12.00 12.72
CA TYR A 116 -12.01 -12.04 12.00
C TYR A 116 -10.81 -12.10 12.95
N GLY A 117 -10.87 -11.42 14.10
CA GLY A 117 -9.85 -11.55 15.13
C GLY A 117 -9.66 -13.01 15.58
N LYS A 118 -10.75 -13.73 15.85
CA LYS A 118 -10.72 -15.16 16.21
C LYS A 118 -10.22 -16.06 15.06
N VAL A 119 -10.61 -15.71 13.83
CA VAL A 119 -10.13 -16.39 12.61
C VAL A 119 -8.61 -16.24 12.48
N ILE A 120 -8.08 -15.04 12.67
CA ILE A 120 -6.64 -14.77 12.61
C ILE A 120 -5.89 -15.54 13.71
N ASP A 121 -6.38 -15.58 14.94
CA ASP A 121 -5.79 -16.40 15.99
C ASP A 121 -5.77 -17.89 15.62
N LYS A 122 -6.84 -18.39 15.03
CA LYS A 122 -6.94 -19.77 14.54
C LYS A 122 -5.94 -20.04 13.41
N VAL A 123 -5.85 -19.12 12.42
CA VAL A 123 -4.90 -19.21 11.30
C VAL A 123 -3.47 -19.16 11.81
N ASN A 124 -3.12 -18.26 12.72
CA ASN A 124 -1.80 -18.20 13.34
C ASN A 124 -1.42 -19.50 14.06
N THR A 125 -2.39 -20.19 14.65
CA THR A 125 -2.18 -21.49 15.33
C THR A 125 -1.96 -22.61 14.34
N LEU A 126 -2.77 -22.67 13.29
CA LEU A 126 -2.76 -23.76 12.31
C LEU A 126 -1.67 -23.59 11.24
N PHE A 127 -1.33 -22.35 10.91
CA PHE A 127 -0.38 -21.98 9.85
C PHE A 127 0.71 -21.03 10.42
N PRO A 128 1.58 -21.49 11.32
CA PRO A 128 2.50 -20.60 12.04
C PRO A 128 3.53 -19.91 11.13
N THR A 129 3.70 -20.38 9.91
CA THR A 129 4.59 -19.80 8.89
C THR A 129 3.85 -18.99 7.81
N ALA A 130 2.53 -18.97 7.84
CA ALA A 130 1.72 -18.24 6.87
C ALA A 130 1.19 -16.93 7.48
N PHE A 131 1.11 -15.92 6.65
CA PHE A 131 0.58 -14.61 6.99
C PHE A 131 -0.95 -14.61 6.82
N PRO A 132 -1.77 -14.37 7.86
CA PRO A 132 -3.20 -14.20 7.68
C PRO A 132 -3.46 -12.86 7.02
N TYR A 133 -4.13 -12.82 5.88
CA TYR A 133 -4.36 -11.61 5.10
C TYR A 133 -5.85 -11.22 5.09
N LEU A 134 -6.11 -9.97 5.43
CA LEU A 134 -7.42 -9.32 5.41
C LEU A 134 -7.26 -7.91 4.86
N ASN A 135 -7.95 -7.59 3.77
CA ASN A 135 -8.02 -6.24 3.24
C ASN A 135 -9.20 -5.48 3.87
N LEU A 136 -9.06 -4.20 4.07
CA LEU A 136 -10.04 -3.33 4.69
C LEU A 136 -10.66 -2.37 3.68
N TYR A 137 -11.87 -1.92 3.96
CA TYR A 137 -12.51 -0.83 3.23
C TYR A 137 -11.67 0.45 3.24
N PRO A 138 -11.68 1.22 2.14
CA PRO A 138 -11.25 2.61 2.14
C PRO A 138 -12.31 3.55 2.76
N ASN A 139 -11.94 4.81 3.01
CA ASN A 139 -12.81 5.80 3.64
C ASN A 139 -13.98 6.27 2.76
N TYR A 140 -14.05 5.90 1.48
CA TYR A 140 -15.21 6.16 0.63
C TYR A 140 -16.28 5.07 0.73
N ALA A 141 -16.01 3.97 1.38
CA ALA A 141 -17.05 3.02 1.77
C ALA A 141 -17.98 3.72 2.76
N THR A 142 -19.23 3.80 2.44
CA THR A 142 -20.17 4.68 3.11
C THR A 142 -21.21 3.92 3.92
N VAL A 143 -21.89 4.66 4.76
CA VAL A 143 -23.21 4.33 5.25
C VAL A 143 -24.15 4.30 4.05
N ALA A 144 -24.76 3.17 3.75
CA ALA A 144 -25.69 3.09 2.64
C ALA A 144 -26.82 4.13 2.81
N GLN A 145 -27.11 4.92 1.77
CA GLN A 145 -28.23 5.86 1.72
C GLN A 145 -28.25 6.92 2.85
N ASN A 146 -27.10 7.41 3.28
CA ASN A 146 -26.99 8.42 4.35
C ASN A 146 -27.65 7.99 5.67
N THR A 147 -27.74 6.70 5.96
CA THR A 147 -28.22 6.20 7.24
C THR A 147 -27.06 6.07 8.23
N GLU A 148 -27.30 6.37 9.50
CA GLU A 148 -26.38 6.08 10.60
C GLU A 148 -26.59 4.66 11.16
N ASP A 149 -27.48 3.87 10.60
CA ASP A 149 -27.72 2.49 11.01
C ASP A 149 -26.52 1.62 10.62
N GLU A 150 -25.75 1.21 11.61
CA GLU A 150 -24.56 0.36 11.45
C GLU A 150 -24.86 -1.00 10.81
N THR A 151 -26.11 -1.45 10.84
CA THR A 151 -26.51 -2.74 10.23
C THR A 151 -26.59 -2.69 8.72
N VAL A 152 -26.73 -1.51 8.14
CA VAL A 152 -26.82 -1.26 6.68
C VAL A 152 -25.63 -0.48 6.15
N SER A 153 -24.75 0.02 7.03
CA SER A 153 -23.50 0.68 6.66
C SER A 153 -22.47 -0.35 6.21
N GLN A 154 -21.74 -0.06 5.12
CA GLN A 154 -20.58 -0.88 4.73
C GLN A 154 -19.54 -0.93 5.84
N LEU A 155 -19.19 0.23 6.42
CA LEU A 155 -18.19 0.31 7.49
C LEU A 155 -18.65 -0.34 8.81
N GLY A 156 -19.94 -0.32 9.10
CA GLY A 156 -20.48 -0.71 10.42
C GLY A 156 -20.08 0.23 11.56
N THR A 157 -19.56 1.41 11.22
CA THR A 157 -19.19 2.49 12.15
C THR A 157 -19.61 3.84 11.57
N LYS A 158 -19.59 4.89 12.39
CA LYS A 158 -19.96 6.24 11.98
C LYS A 158 -18.84 6.97 11.24
N THR A 159 -17.59 6.59 11.51
CA THR A 159 -16.42 7.20 10.91
C THR A 159 -15.40 6.14 10.49
N TYR A 160 -14.58 6.48 9.51
CA TYR A 160 -13.49 5.62 9.08
C TYR A 160 -12.43 5.41 10.17
N SER A 161 -12.16 6.43 10.97
CA SER A 161 -11.22 6.30 12.11
C SER A 161 -11.70 5.27 13.13
N GLU A 162 -13.01 5.25 13.45
CA GLU A 162 -13.61 4.22 14.33
C GLU A 162 -13.48 2.82 13.71
N TYR A 163 -13.67 2.68 12.39
CA TYR A 163 -13.51 1.42 11.68
C TYR A 163 -12.09 0.86 11.81
N ILE A 164 -11.08 1.70 11.58
CA ILE A 164 -9.66 1.32 11.73
C ILE A 164 -9.31 1.02 13.19
N ASP A 165 -9.84 1.77 14.15
CA ASP A 165 -9.64 1.50 15.59
C ASP A 165 -10.28 0.16 16.01
N VAL A 166 -11.47 -0.20 15.48
CA VAL A 166 -12.09 -1.51 15.70
C VAL A 166 -11.19 -2.63 15.18
N TYR A 167 -10.68 -2.49 13.96
CA TYR A 167 -9.71 -3.45 13.42
C TYR A 167 -8.48 -3.59 14.31
N CYS A 168 -7.84 -2.50 14.66
CA CYS A 168 -6.63 -2.51 15.48
C CYS A 168 -6.85 -3.11 16.87
N LYS A 169 -8.05 -2.97 17.43
CA LYS A 169 -8.41 -3.50 18.76
C LYS A 169 -8.66 -5.00 18.74
N TYR A 170 -9.34 -5.52 17.73
CA TYR A 170 -9.79 -6.92 17.73
C TYR A 170 -8.92 -7.85 16.89
N VAL A 171 -8.16 -7.33 15.94
CA VAL A 171 -7.36 -8.16 15.02
C VAL A 171 -5.90 -8.18 15.46
N PRO A 172 -5.40 -9.37 15.91
CA PRO A 172 -4.03 -9.53 16.37
C PRO A 172 -3.06 -9.74 15.21
N ALA A 173 -3.18 -8.93 14.17
CA ALA A 173 -2.24 -8.86 13.04
C ALA A 173 -1.35 -7.64 13.19
N ASP A 174 -0.13 -7.70 12.65
CA ASP A 174 0.87 -6.64 12.73
C ASP A 174 0.84 -5.69 11.52
N TYR A 175 -0.28 -5.63 10.80
CA TYR A 175 -0.47 -4.80 9.62
C TYR A 175 -1.88 -4.22 9.54
N ILE A 176 -2.02 -3.19 8.69
CA ILE A 176 -3.28 -2.64 8.19
C ILE A 176 -3.16 -2.61 6.68
N SER A 177 -4.03 -3.34 5.97
CA SER A 177 -4.11 -3.34 4.49
C SER A 177 -5.42 -2.73 4.04
N TYR A 178 -5.36 -1.88 3.03
CA TYR A 178 -6.55 -1.35 2.36
C TYR A 178 -6.23 -0.95 0.92
N ASP A 179 -7.26 -0.82 0.11
CA ASP A 179 -7.19 -0.26 -1.24
C ASP A 179 -7.78 1.16 -1.27
N TYR A 180 -7.24 2.00 -2.15
CA TYR A 180 -7.83 3.28 -2.51
C TYR A 180 -7.53 3.61 -3.96
N TYR A 181 -8.56 3.86 -4.74
CA TYR A 181 -8.44 4.06 -6.18
C TYR A 181 -8.66 5.53 -6.53
N VAL A 182 -7.60 6.33 -6.37
CA VAL A 182 -7.65 7.79 -6.48
C VAL A 182 -8.09 8.29 -7.86
N TYR A 183 -7.79 7.54 -8.92
CA TYR A 183 -8.19 7.92 -10.29
C TYR A 183 -9.62 7.52 -10.63
N ALA A 184 -10.17 6.51 -9.98
CA ALA A 184 -11.59 6.18 -10.07
C ALA A 184 -12.44 7.17 -9.28
N THR A 185 -12.03 7.51 -8.07
CA THR A 185 -12.75 8.46 -7.21
C THR A 185 -12.52 9.93 -7.59
N LYS A 186 -11.40 10.24 -8.25
CA LYS A 186 -10.95 11.61 -8.56
C LYS A 186 -10.91 12.52 -7.31
N ASN A 187 -10.66 11.92 -6.14
CA ASN A 187 -10.70 12.57 -4.84
C ASN A 187 -9.35 12.49 -4.11
N LEU A 188 -8.45 13.43 -4.41
CA LEU A 188 -7.13 13.50 -3.79
C LEU A 188 -7.23 13.76 -2.28
N GLY A 189 -8.11 14.68 -1.84
CA GLY A 189 -8.29 14.98 -0.42
C GLY A 189 -8.71 13.74 0.38
N GLY A 190 -9.67 12.96 -0.12
CA GLY A 190 -10.08 11.71 0.51
C GLY A 190 -8.98 10.65 0.51
N CYS A 191 -8.16 10.57 -0.53
CA CYS A 191 -7.00 9.69 -0.58
C CYS A 191 -5.97 10.04 0.52
N LEU A 192 -5.64 11.31 0.66
CA LEU A 192 -4.71 11.80 1.70
C LEU A 192 -5.28 11.60 3.12
N GLU A 193 -6.59 11.81 3.31
CA GLU A 193 -7.26 11.49 4.57
C GLU A 193 -7.14 10.01 4.92
N ASN A 194 -7.34 9.12 3.95
CA ASN A 194 -7.20 7.68 4.14
C ASN A 194 -5.75 7.33 4.55
N PHE A 195 -4.75 7.84 3.83
CA PHE A 195 -3.35 7.65 4.18
C PHE A 195 -3.04 8.16 5.60
N LYS A 196 -3.54 9.34 5.96
CA LYS A 196 -3.37 9.91 7.30
C LYS A 196 -3.91 8.97 8.38
N ILE A 197 -5.19 8.59 8.29
CA ILE A 197 -5.86 7.76 9.30
C ILE A 197 -5.15 6.43 9.47
N VAL A 198 -4.83 5.73 8.37
CA VAL A 198 -4.15 4.44 8.43
C VAL A 198 -2.73 4.56 8.93
N SER A 199 -1.97 5.57 8.49
CA SER A 199 -0.60 5.82 8.95
C SER A 199 -0.54 6.16 10.45
N GLU A 200 -1.46 6.99 10.96
CA GLU A 200 -1.58 7.31 12.38
C GLU A 200 -1.91 6.07 13.22
N ALA A 201 -2.85 5.24 12.75
CA ALA A 201 -3.19 3.98 13.40
C ALA A 201 -2.01 2.99 13.37
N ALA A 202 -1.33 2.86 12.22
CA ALA A 202 -0.15 2.00 12.10
C ALA A 202 0.93 2.40 13.11
N ARG A 203 1.22 3.69 13.27
CA ARG A 203 2.15 4.20 14.29
C ARG A 203 1.67 3.94 15.72
N LYS A 204 0.40 4.25 16.02
CA LYS A 204 -0.22 4.09 17.34
C LYS A 204 -0.20 2.65 17.83
N TYR A 205 -0.48 1.69 16.93
CA TYR A 205 -0.62 0.29 17.27
C TYR A 205 0.61 -0.56 16.91
N GLY A 206 1.69 0.05 16.39
CA GLY A 206 2.91 -0.66 15.98
C GLY A 206 2.69 -1.63 14.83
N LYS A 207 1.80 -1.30 13.90
CA LYS A 207 1.46 -2.13 12.73
C LYS A 207 2.17 -1.63 11.48
N ARG A 208 2.36 -2.51 10.49
CA ARG A 208 2.79 -2.14 9.14
C ARG A 208 1.61 -1.54 8.37
N PHE A 209 1.92 -0.69 7.43
CA PHE A 209 0.96 -0.13 6.50
C PHE A 209 1.15 -0.80 5.12
N MET A 210 0.10 -1.45 4.63
CA MET A 210 0.03 -2.09 3.32
C MET A 210 -0.99 -1.34 2.45
N TYR A 211 -0.58 -0.97 1.25
CA TYR A 211 -1.42 -0.20 0.34
C TYR A 211 -1.64 -0.93 -0.99
N ILE A 212 -2.88 -0.88 -1.49
CA ILE A 212 -3.25 -1.42 -2.80
C ILE A 212 -3.54 -0.26 -3.75
N PRO A 213 -2.56 0.17 -4.56
CA PRO A 213 -2.76 1.17 -5.60
C PRO A 213 -3.49 0.61 -6.82
N GLN A 214 -4.10 1.53 -7.54
CA GLN A 214 -4.78 1.28 -8.80
C GLN A 214 -3.79 1.10 -9.95
N VAL A 215 -3.91 0.02 -10.72
CA VAL A 215 -3.22 -0.18 -12.00
C VAL A 215 -4.20 -0.21 -13.18
N ASN A 216 -5.42 -0.61 -12.89
CA ASN A 216 -6.54 -0.74 -13.84
C ASN A 216 -7.47 0.49 -13.80
N SER A 217 -8.43 0.56 -14.70
CA SER A 217 -9.37 1.67 -14.80
C SER A 217 -10.82 1.20 -14.83
N GLN A 218 -11.68 1.91 -14.08
CA GLN A 218 -13.12 1.69 -14.14
C GLN A 218 -13.70 2.11 -15.50
N ASN A 219 -13.19 3.21 -16.05
CA ASN A 219 -13.55 3.67 -17.39
C ASN A 219 -12.59 3.06 -18.42
N PRO A 220 -13.08 2.28 -19.43
CA PRO A 220 -12.23 1.66 -20.44
C PRO A 220 -11.50 2.66 -21.36
N ALA A 221 -11.91 3.92 -21.37
CA ALA A 221 -11.24 4.97 -22.14
C ALA A 221 -10.07 5.63 -21.36
N GLU A 222 -9.92 5.35 -20.08
CA GLU A 222 -8.87 5.89 -19.23
C GLU A 222 -7.84 4.78 -18.93
N ILE A 223 -6.56 5.11 -19.01
CA ILE A 223 -5.47 4.19 -18.70
C ILE A 223 -4.55 4.86 -17.69
N VAL A 224 -4.27 4.18 -16.57
CA VAL A 224 -3.36 4.69 -15.54
C VAL A 224 -1.94 4.80 -16.13
N THR A 225 -1.35 5.99 -16.02
CA THR A 225 -0.03 6.29 -16.55
C THR A 225 1.08 5.86 -15.59
N VAL A 226 2.33 5.83 -16.07
CA VAL A 226 3.52 5.59 -15.22
C VAL A 226 3.60 6.61 -14.08
N ASN A 227 3.37 7.90 -14.38
CA ASN A 227 3.48 8.95 -13.38
C ASN A 227 2.36 8.88 -12.35
N GLN A 228 1.16 8.46 -12.75
CA GLN A 228 0.06 8.16 -11.85
C GLN A 228 0.36 6.95 -10.94
N MET A 229 1.02 5.92 -11.46
CA MET A 229 1.50 4.79 -10.63
C MET A 229 2.57 5.25 -9.64
N ARG A 230 3.55 6.06 -10.09
CA ARG A 230 4.57 6.67 -9.21
C ARG A 230 3.94 7.48 -8.09
N PHE A 231 2.99 8.36 -8.43
CA PHE A 231 2.27 9.16 -7.43
C PHE A 231 1.67 8.29 -6.32
N GLN A 232 0.92 7.25 -6.67
CA GLN A 232 0.28 6.37 -5.69
C GLN A 232 1.31 5.67 -4.80
N ALA A 233 2.34 5.07 -5.42
CA ALA A 233 3.37 4.33 -4.70
C ALA A 233 4.17 5.26 -3.77
N PHE A 234 4.71 6.35 -4.29
CA PHE A 234 5.59 7.23 -3.51
C PHE A 234 4.82 8.06 -2.47
N SER A 235 3.59 8.50 -2.77
CA SER A 235 2.75 9.15 -1.75
C SER A 235 2.48 8.22 -0.58
N SER A 236 2.14 6.95 -0.83
CA SER A 236 1.96 5.98 0.25
C SER A 236 3.24 5.76 1.07
N MET A 237 4.41 5.76 0.42
CA MET A 237 5.70 5.69 1.11
C MET A 237 5.97 6.94 1.96
N SER A 238 5.57 8.15 1.52
CA SER A 238 5.64 9.35 2.36
C SER A 238 4.81 9.22 3.64
N PHE A 239 3.74 8.44 3.63
CA PHE A 239 2.94 8.11 4.80
C PHE A 239 3.42 6.86 5.57
N GLY A 240 4.49 6.19 5.10
CA GLY A 240 5.09 5.07 5.80
C GLY A 240 4.63 3.70 5.30
N ALA A 241 4.12 3.56 4.08
CA ALA A 241 3.79 2.26 3.51
C ALA A 241 5.04 1.39 3.37
N GLU A 242 4.92 0.12 3.79
CA GLU A 242 5.99 -0.86 3.75
C GLU A 242 5.68 -2.05 2.82
N ASP A 243 4.47 -2.11 2.29
CA ASP A 243 4.03 -3.08 1.30
C ASP A 243 3.13 -2.39 0.26
N ILE A 244 3.35 -2.68 -1.03
CA ILE A 244 2.61 -2.11 -2.15
C ILE A 244 2.10 -3.26 -3.02
N THR A 245 0.78 -3.32 -3.25
CA THR A 245 0.15 -4.43 -3.97
C THR A 245 -0.72 -3.91 -5.12
N TRP A 246 -0.35 -4.18 -6.36
CA TRP A 246 -1.07 -3.69 -7.53
C TRP A 246 -2.40 -4.43 -7.78
N GLY A 247 -3.46 -3.72 -7.95
CA GLY A 247 -4.76 -4.30 -8.29
C GLY A 247 -5.20 -3.95 -9.71
N CYS A 248 -5.24 -4.94 -10.70
CA CYS A 248 -5.00 -6.37 -10.57
C CYS A 248 -3.89 -6.85 -11.50
N TYR A 249 -3.33 -8.08 -11.26
CA TYR A 249 -2.39 -8.69 -12.19
C TYR A 249 -3.09 -9.28 -13.42
N THR A 250 -4.14 -10.06 -13.21
CA THR A 250 -5.02 -10.58 -14.28
C THR A 250 -6.42 -9.99 -14.15
N ALA A 251 -7.31 -10.34 -15.06
CA ALA A 251 -8.71 -9.91 -15.01
C ALA A 251 -9.35 -10.23 -13.65
N GLY A 252 -9.66 -9.19 -12.91
CA GLY A 252 -10.36 -9.21 -11.63
C GLY A 252 -11.56 -8.28 -11.74
N TRP A 253 -11.34 -7.01 -11.41
CA TRP A 253 -12.32 -5.94 -11.64
C TRP A 253 -11.76 -4.91 -12.63
N TRP A 254 -12.61 -4.20 -13.35
CA TRP A 254 -12.31 -3.12 -14.28
C TRP A 254 -11.45 -3.53 -15.50
N HIS A 255 -10.93 -2.53 -16.22
CA HIS A 255 -10.22 -2.68 -17.49
C HIS A 255 -8.71 -2.39 -17.33
N HIS A 256 -7.91 -2.77 -18.32
CA HIS A 256 -6.47 -2.48 -18.37
C HIS A 256 -5.67 -3.07 -17.19
N ASN A 257 -5.92 -4.34 -16.89
CA ASN A 257 -5.10 -5.07 -15.92
C ASN A 257 -3.68 -5.33 -16.46
N ILE A 258 -2.75 -5.80 -15.65
CA ILE A 258 -1.36 -6.05 -16.04
C ILE A 258 -1.28 -7.11 -17.14
N LEU A 259 -2.09 -8.17 -17.07
CA LEU A 259 -2.36 -9.07 -18.18
C LEU A 259 -3.81 -8.93 -18.65
N ASP A 260 -4.04 -9.17 -19.93
CA ASP A 260 -5.39 -9.23 -20.49
C ASP A 260 -6.11 -10.55 -20.14
N GLU A 261 -7.35 -10.69 -20.60
CA GLU A 261 -8.18 -11.89 -20.38
C GLU A 261 -7.67 -13.15 -21.09
N LYS A 262 -6.70 -13.01 -22.00
CA LYS A 262 -6.03 -14.11 -22.69
C LYS A 262 -4.66 -14.46 -22.11
N GLY A 263 -4.21 -13.68 -21.13
CA GLY A 263 -2.90 -13.82 -20.48
C GLY A 263 -1.78 -13.06 -21.18
N TYR A 264 -2.05 -12.23 -22.18
CA TYR A 264 -1.02 -11.41 -22.81
C TYR A 264 -0.69 -10.20 -21.96
N LYS A 265 0.60 -9.82 -21.96
CA LYS A 265 1.08 -8.60 -21.34
C LYS A 265 0.42 -7.39 -22.01
N THR A 266 -0.21 -6.53 -21.19
CA THR A 266 -0.69 -5.23 -21.64
C THR A 266 0.43 -4.19 -21.49
N GLU A 267 0.19 -2.94 -21.89
CA GLU A 267 1.13 -1.85 -21.63
C GLU A 267 1.34 -1.61 -20.12
N GLN A 268 0.39 -2.01 -19.28
CA GLN A 268 0.52 -1.88 -17.83
C GLN A 268 1.63 -2.76 -17.25
N TYR A 269 1.96 -3.88 -17.90
CA TYR A 269 3.03 -4.75 -17.45
C TYR A 269 4.39 -4.02 -17.43
N ASP A 270 4.74 -3.32 -18.50
CA ASP A 270 6.02 -2.61 -18.57
C ASP A 270 6.04 -1.38 -17.66
N LYS A 271 4.90 -0.70 -17.50
CA LYS A 271 4.74 0.42 -16.56
C LYS A 271 4.94 -0.03 -15.12
N VAL A 272 4.27 -1.09 -14.70
CA VAL A 272 4.42 -1.65 -13.33
C VAL A 272 5.83 -2.17 -13.11
N LYS A 273 6.43 -2.85 -14.08
CA LYS A 273 7.82 -3.31 -14.01
C LYS A 273 8.78 -2.16 -13.78
N LEU A 274 8.61 -1.04 -14.49
CA LEU A 274 9.42 0.16 -14.33
C LEU A 274 9.27 0.74 -12.91
N VAL A 275 8.02 0.97 -12.47
CA VAL A 275 7.76 1.56 -11.15
C VAL A 275 8.22 0.63 -10.02
N ASN A 276 8.06 -0.68 -10.15
CA ASN A 276 8.59 -1.65 -9.19
C ASN A 276 10.13 -1.57 -9.08
N HIS A 277 10.82 -1.40 -10.20
CA HIS A 277 12.28 -1.19 -10.18
C HIS A 277 12.65 0.09 -9.42
N GLU A 278 11.95 1.19 -9.66
CA GLU A 278 12.15 2.47 -8.98
C GLU A 278 11.87 2.37 -7.47
N ILE A 279 10.79 1.68 -7.07
CA ILE A 279 10.51 1.38 -5.66
C ILE A 279 11.64 0.58 -5.04
N ARG A 280 12.16 -0.46 -5.72
CA ARG A 280 13.27 -1.28 -5.23
C ARG A 280 14.55 -0.48 -5.02
N THR A 281 14.83 0.48 -5.90
CA THR A 281 16.00 1.36 -5.78
C THR A 281 15.97 2.17 -4.48
N LEU A 282 14.78 2.59 -4.04
CA LEU A 282 14.59 3.35 -2.80
C LEU A 282 14.44 2.47 -1.57
N ALA A 283 13.87 1.27 -1.72
CA ALA A 283 13.35 0.45 -0.63
C ALA A 283 14.43 0.01 0.37
N GLU A 284 15.65 -0.31 -0.09
CA GLU A 284 16.73 -0.77 0.80
C GLU A 284 17.09 0.28 1.85
N ASP A 285 17.22 1.54 1.43
CA ASP A 285 17.52 2.64 2.35
C ASP A 285 16.29 3.11 3.10
N TYR A 286 15.13 3.15 2.44
CA TYR A 286 13.84 3.51 3.05
C TYR A 286 13.50 2.62 4.26
N MET A 287 13.68 1.32 4.16
CA MET A 287 13.37 0.36 5.23
C MET A 287 14.31 0.45 6.45
N LYS A 288 15.40 1.21 6.37
CA LYS A 288 16.26 1.55 7.54
C LYS A 288 15.58 2.56 8.47
N TYR A 289 14.52 3.22 8.01
CA TYR A 289 13.79 4.25 8.72
C TYR A 289 12.32 3.85 8.93
N ARG A 290 11.65 4.53 9.86
CA ARG A 290 10.20 4.42 10.08
C ARG A 290 9.57 5.80 10.10
N ASN A 291 8.42 5.95 9.49
CA ASN A 291 7.66 7.18 9.50
C ASN A 291 7.19 7.55 10.91
N THR A 292 7.30 8.81 11.25
CA THR A 292 6.85 9.38 12.53
C THR A 292 5.76 10.43 12.37
N ASN A 293 5.74 11.11 11.23
CA ASN A 293 4.74 12.12 10.90
C ASN A 293 4.72 12.36 9.39
N THR A 294 3.69 13.02 8.88
CA THR A 294 3.60 13.43 7.47
C THR A 294 2.99 14.82 7.37
N HIS A 295 3.56 15.64 6.49
CA HIS A 295 3.17 17.03 6.27
C HIS A 295 2.76 17.25 4.82
N LEU A 296 1.82 18.15 4.61
CA LEU A 296 1.47 18.70 3.32
C LEU A 296 2.09 20.11 3.21
N ILE A 297 2.87 20.34 2.16
CA ILE A 297 3.53 21.64 1.89
C ILE A 297 3.04 22.14 0.54
N GLY A 298 2.64 23.40 0.44
CA GLY A 298 2.20 24.03 -0.82
C GLY A 298 0.88 23.49 -1.37
N PHE A 299 0.12 22.72 -0.62
CA PHE A 299 -1.23 22.29 -1.01
C PHE A 299 -2.25 23.41 -0.87
N SER A 300 -3.30 23.37 -1.69
CA SER A 300 -4.44 24.28 -1.52
C SER A 300 -5.15 24.03 -0.19
N GLN A 301 -5.75 25.08 0.37
CA GLN A 301 -6.53 24.97 1.60
C GLN A 301 -7.68 23.95 1.47
N GLU A 302 -8.31 23.86 0.30
CA GLU A 302 -9.37 22.89 0.02
C GLU A 302 -8.90 21.45 0.18
N ILE A 303 -7.75 21.10 -0.37
CA ILE A 303 -7.18 19.74 -0.26
C ILE A 303 -6.76 19.46 1.18
N ALA A 304 -6.14 20.43 1.85
CA ALA A 304 -5.74 20.31 3.25
C ALA A 304 -6.94 20.05 4.17
N GLU A 305 -8.03 20.79 4.01
CA GLU A 305 -9.26 20.59 4.77
C GLU A 305 -9.90 19.21 4.50
N LYS A 306 -10.03 18.81 3.23
CA LYS A 306 -10.59 17.50 2.86
C LYS A 306 -9.75 16.34 3.37
N SER A 307 -8.44 16.50 3.48
CA SER A 307 -7.55 15.48 4.02
C SER A 307 -7.54 15.43 5.56
N GLY A 308 -8.17 16.40 6.21
CA GLY A 308 -8.06 16.59 7.67
C GLY A 308 -6.64 16.85 8.14
N MET A 309 -5.77 17.35 7.26
CA MET A 309 -4.38 17.75 7.54
C MET A 309 -4.24 19.26 7.37
N GLY A 310 -3.35 19.86 8.16
CA GLY A 310 -2.93 21.23 7.89
C GLY A 310 -1.99 21.28 6.68
N THR A 311 -1.86 22.47 6.08
CA THR A 311 -0.82 22.76 5.09
C THR A 311 0.08 23.86 5.58
N CYS A 312 1.32 23.91 5.11
CA CYS A 312 2.29 24.98 5.37
C CYS A 312 3.11 25.28 4.11
N ASP A 313 3.78 26.42 4.10
CA ASP A 313 4.61 26.82 2.96
C ASP A 313 5.98 26.14 2.95
N ALA A 314 6.47 25.74 4.14
CA ALA A 314 7.74 25.07 4.31
C ALA A 314 7.76 24.19 5.58
N LEU A 315 8.53 23.09 5.54
CA LEU A 315 8.81 22.29 6.72
C LEU A 315 10.02 22.86 7.48
N SER A 316 9.87 22.99 8.81
CA SER A 316 10.99 23.24 9.70
C SER A 316 10.95 22.30 10.90
N ASN A 317 12.04 21.55 11.11
CA ASN A 317 12.29 20.74 12.30
C ASN A 317 13.78 20.84 12.67
N GLY A 318 14.26 20.15 13.69
CA GLY A 318 15.66 20.28 14.15
C GLY A 318 16.74 19.76 13.18
N TYR A 319 16.37 19.11 12.07
CA TYR A 319 17.28 18.54 11.06
C TYR A 319 17.14 19.20 9.70
N PHE A 320 15.95 19.66 9.36
CA PHE A 320 15.64 20.34 8.11
C PHE A 320 14.88 21.60 8.44
N THR A 321 15.29 22.71 7.84
CA THR A 321 14.61 24.00 8.02
C THR A 321 14.33 24.64 6.67
N GLU A 322 13.21 25.35 6.58
CA GLU A 322 12.77 26.06 5.38
C GLU A 322 12.62 25.14 4.13
N LEU A 323 12.31 23.84 4.32
CA LEU A 323 12.17 22.89 3.22
C LEU A 323 10.90 23.20 2.42
N HIS A 324 11.06 23.51 1.16
CA HIS A 324 9.97 23.82 0.21
C HIS A 324 10.41 23.58 -1.25
N ALA A 325 9.45 23.54 -2.17
CA ALA A 325 9.75 23.64 -3.61
C ALA A 325 9.85 25.12 -4.01
N LYS A 326 10.88 25.45 -4.81
CA LYS A 326 11.21 26.86 -5.19
C LYS A 326 10.05 27.61 -5.85
N ASP A 327 9.18 26.90 -6.56
CA ASP A 327 7.99 27.44 -7.23
C ASP A 327 6.67 27.11 -6.50
N SER A 328 6.76 26.83 -5.19
CA SER A 328 5.62 26.57 -4.30
C SER A 328 4.77 25.34 -4.68
N ARG A 329 5.37 24.33 -5.33
CA ARG A 329 4.68 23.09 -5.66
C ARG A 329 4.31 22.28 -4.42
N ALA A 330 3.23 21.51 -4.57
CA ALA A 330 2.74 20.64 -3.53
C ALA A 330 3.72 19.47 -3.27
N LEU A 331 4.09 19.30 -2.00
CA LEU A 331 4.94 18.20 -1.52
C LEU A 331 4.22 17.43 -0.41
N ILE A 332 4.29 16.11 -0.47
CA ILE A 332 3.98 15.24 0.66
C ILE A 332 5.30 14.85 1.31
N VAL A 333 5.49 15.19 2.58
CA VAL A 333 6.76 15.04 3.29
C VAL A 333 6.57 14.15 4.51
N GLY A 334 7.04 12.92 4.43
CA GLY A 334 7.09 11.98 5.56
C GLY A 334 8.36 12.17 6.37
N GLU A 335 8.23 12.50 7.65
CA GLU A 335 9.34 12.50 8.60
C GLU A 335 9.65 11.09 9.07
N MET A 336 10.92 10.74 9.11
CA MET A 336 11.38 9.40 9.43
C MET A 336 12.54 9.39 10.41
N ILE A 337 12.57 8.39 11.29
CA ILE A 337 13.68 8.13 12.22
C ILE A 337 14.30 6.78 11.96
N SER A 338 15.59 6.66 12.26
CA SER A 338 16.34 5.41 12.12
C SER A 338 15.76 4.28 13.00
N ARG A 339 15.55 3.10 12.41
CA ARG A 339 15.06 1.90 13.13
C ARG A 339 16.08 1.30 14.07
N ASN A 340 17.36 1.57 13.87
CA ASN A 340 18.46 1.01 14.67
C ASN A 340 19.02 2.00 15.71
N GLY A 341 18.32 3.09 16.00
CA GLY A 341 18.64 4.05 17.05
C GLY A 341 19.81 4.99 16.75
N LYS A 342 20.29 5.04 15.49
CA LYS A 342 21.29 6.03 15.09
C LYS A 342 20.72 7.44 15.15
N ASP A 343 21.57 8.44 15.43
CA ASP A 343 21.23 9.85 15.35
C ASP A 343 21.19 10.34 13.89
N GLU A 344 20.32 9.68 13.12
CA GLU A 344 20.05 9.99 11.73
C GLU A 344 18.55 10.19 11.57
N LYS A 345 18.14 11.19 10.79
CA LYS A 345 16.76 11.38 10.38
C LYS A 345 16.65 11.43 8.87
N ALA A 346 15.52 11.01 8.36
CA ALA A 346 15.24 11.08 6.95
C ALA A 346 13.91 11.75 6.67
N LEU A 347 13.75 12.25 5.45
CA LEU A 347 12.47 12.63 4.87
C LEU A 347 12.23 11.75 3.65
N PHE A 348 11.02 11.22 3.52
CA PHE A 348 10.57 10.69 2.25
C PHE A 348 9.60 11.70 1.62
N ILE A 349 9.96 12.23 0.47
CA ILE A 349 9.25 13.33 -0.18
C ILE A 349 8.66 12.86 -1.50
N THR A 350 7.38 13.14 -1.72
CA THR A 350 6.72 13.00 -3.03
C THR A 350 6.33 14.38 -3.54
N VAL A 351 6.73 14.70 -4.77
CA VAL A 351 6.29 15.93 -5.45
C VAL A 351 4.89 15.68 -6.00
N ALA A 352 3.87 16.30 -5.41
CA ALA A 352 2.46 15.92 -5.57
C ALA A 352 1.61 16.94 -6.32
N ASP A 353 2.24 17.86 -7.05
CA ASP A 353 1.60 18.97 -7.76
C ASP A 353 0.83 18.56 -9.02
N ASP A 354 1.14 17.39 -9.58
CA ASP A 354 0.57 16.91 -10.85
C ASP A 354 0.07 15.46 -10.74
N TYR A 355 -0.73 15.14 -9.70
CA TYR A 355 -1.23 13.79 -9.49
C TYR A 355 -2.06 13.23 -10.66
N LEU A 356 -2.64 14.12 -11.50
CA LEU A 356 -3.38 13.74 -12.71
C LEU A 356 -2.48 13.50 -13.94
N ASP A 357 -1.18 13.75 -13.82
CA ASP A 357 -0.20 13.62 -14.90
C ASP A 357 -0.50 14.53 -16.12
N THR A 358 -0.76 15.79 -15.84
CA THR A 358 -1.10 16.79 -16.86
C THR A 358 0.10 17.54 -17.40
N ASN A 359 1.18 17.72 -16.61
CA ASN A 359 2.33 18.56 -16.96
C ASN A 359 3.70 17.90 -16.75
N ASN A 360 3.87 17.05 -15.75
CA ASN A 360 5.10 16.35 -15.37
C ASN A 360 6.38 17.22 -15.50
N THR A 361 6.43 18.28 -14.76
CA THR A 361 7.52 19.27 -14.81
C THR A 361 8.53 19.08 -13.68
N SER A 362 9.73 19.66 -13.83
CA SER A 362 10.76 19.67 -12.79
C SER A 362 10.78 20.99 -12.01
N THR A 363 11.24 20.91 -10.76
CA THR A 363 11.50 22.08 -9.90
C THR A 363 12.72 21.83 -9.04
N LYS A 364 13.12 22.83 -8.24
CA LYS A 364 14.16 22.66 -7.21
C LYS A 364 13.52 22.58 -5.84
N LEU A 365 13.92 21.56 -5.09
CA LEU A 365 13.71 21.49 -3.66
C LEU A 365 14.82 22.30 -2.98
N VAL A 366 14.46 23.16 -2.04
CA VAL A 366 15.38 24.05 -1.29
C VAL A 366 15.17 23.80 0.20
N PHE A 367 16.25 23.68 0.94
CA PHE A 367 16.21 23.52 2.41
C PHE A 367 17.55 23.83 3.07
N LYS A 368 17.54 24.04 4.38
CA LYS A 368 18.74 24.17 5.20
C LYS A 368 18.88 22.95 6.11
N SER A 369 20.09 22.55 6.43
CA SER A 369 20.37 21.51 7.43
C SER A 369 21.73 21.75 8.10
N PRO A 370 21.84 21.55 9.41
CA PRO A 370 23.12 21.57 10.12
C PRO A 370 23.92 20.26 9.96
N ARG A 371 23.38 19.31 9.19
CA ARG A 371 23.89 17.94 9.02
C ARG A 371 24.38 17.70 7.59
N SER A 372 25.18 16.67 7.40
CA SER A 372 25.51 16.18 6.05
C SER A 372 24.32 15.51 5.42
N ILE A 373 24.08 15.80 4.13
CA ILE A 373 22.91 15.35 3.41
C ILE A 373 23.30 14.31 2.35
N THR A 374 22.48 13.27 2.26
CA THR A 374 22.48 12.31 1.15
C THR A 374 21.05 12.19 0.62
N ALA A 375 20.87 12.20 -0.69
CA ALA A 375 19.57 12.00 -1.32
C ALA A 375 19.58 10.81 -2.28
N ILE A 376 18.48 10.08 -2.31
CA ILE A 376 18.25 8.91 -3.18
C ILE A 376 16.90 9.13 -3.87
N GLY A 377 16.87 8.97 -5.17
CA GLY A 377 15.68 8.98 -6.01
C GLY A 377 15.47 7.64 -6.71
N LYS A 378 14.54 7.60 -7.64
CA LYS A 378 14.17 6.39 -8.39
C LYS A 378 15.32 5.74 -9.20
N ASP A 379 16.35 6.52 -9.55
CA ASP A 379 17.51 6.07 -10.34
C ASP A 379 18.78 5.93 -9.47
N GLY A 380 18.67 5.99 -8.13
CA GLY A 380 19.78 5.93 -7.18
C GLY A 380 20.13 7.30 -6.58
N LYS A 381 21.41 7.54 -6.32
CA LYS A 381 21.85 8.80 -5.70
C LYS A 381 21.51 10.01 -6.52
N VAL A 382 20.94 11.03 -5.87
CA VAL A 382 20.62 12.32 -6.45
C VAL A 382 21.68 13.34 -6.02
N CYS A 383 22.06 14.22 -6.93
CA CYS A 383 22.96 15.31 -6.62
C CYS A 383 22.26 16.35 -5.73
N VAL A 384 22.90 16.68 -4.62
CA VAL A 384 22.45 17.75 -3.72
C VAL A 384 23.56 18.79 -3.70
N GLU A 385 23.25 20.01 -4.16
CA GLU A 385 24.17 21.13 -4.23
C GLU A 385 24.03 22.00 -2.97
N PHE A 386 25.15 22.46 -2.41
CA PHE A 386 25.17 23.43 -1.31
C PHE A 386 25.73 24.76 -1.84
N ASP A 387 24.94 25.81 -1.77
CA ASP A 387 25.31 27.13 -2.30
C ASP A 387 26.01 28.05 -1.27
N GLY A 388 26.33 27.51 -0.10
CA GLY A 388 26.89 28.25 1.05
C GLY A 388 25.86 28.60 2.11
N GLU A 389 24.57 28.47 1.82
CA GLU A 389 23.47 28.71 2.74
C GLU A 389 22.41 27.59 2.66
N ASN A 390 22.03 27.18 1.48
CA ASN A 390 20.96 26.23 1.22
C ASN A 390 21.45 24.98 0.51
N TYR A 391 20.82 23.84 0.80
CA TYR A 391 20.86 22.67 -0.04
C TYR A 391 19.81 22.79 -1.14
N ASN A 392 20.19 22.43 -2.36
CA ASN A 392 19.35 22.48 -3.54
C ASN A 392 19.40 21.14 -4.27
N MET A 393 18.26 20.60 -4.71
CA MET A 393 18.21 19.42 -5.55
C MET A 393 17.08 19.51 -6.57
N ASP A 394 17.33 18.97 -7.77
CA ASP A 394 16.30 18.90 -8.80
C ASP A 394 15.32 17.75 -8.48
N VAL A 395 14.04 18.02 -8.53
CA VAL A 395 12.96 17.07 -8.29
C VAL A 395 11.89 17.19 -9.39
N ARG A 396 11.13 16.11 -9.60
CA ARG A 396 10.09 16.05 -10.65
C ARG A 396 8.75 15.66 -10.06
N SER A 397 7.68 16.14 -10.70
CA SER A 397 6.29 15.75 -10.36
C SER A 397 6.13 14.23 -10.32
N ASN A 398 5.38 13.76 -9.31
CA ASN A 398 5.04 12.36 -9.07
C ASN A 398 6.22 11.43 -8.70
N GLU A 399 7.45 11.95 -8.58
CA GLU A 399 8.59 11.16 -8.14
C GLU A 399 8.80 11.22 -6.62
N GLY A 400 9.39 10.15 -6.08
CA GLY A 400 9.72 10.00 -4.67
C GLY A 400 11.22 10.17 -4.41
N TYR A 401 11.56 10.78 -3.28
CA TYR A 401 12.95 11.06 -2.87
C TYR A 401 13.13 10.77 -1.38
N LEU A 402 14.17 10.02 -1.04
CA LEU A 402 14.62 9.81 0.33
C LEU A 402 15.81 10.73 0.61
N ILE A 403 15.65 11.67 1.54
CA ILE A 403 16.70 12.61 1.96
C ILE A 403 17.11 12.27 3.39
N ILE A 404 18.39 11.99 3.59
CA ILE A 404 18.96 11.53 4.87
C ILE A 404 19.88 12.62 5.42
N ALA A 405 19.65 13.02 6.66
CA ALA A 405 20.51 13.90 7.46
C ALA A 405 21.27 13.10 8.52
N LYS A 406 22.63 13.12 8.44
CA LYS A 406 23.53 12.37 9.31
C LYS A 406 24.35 13.27 10.20
#